data_a6ff8b279c5c896b0fb84117db2b5211
#
_entry.id   a6ff8b279c5c896b0fb84117db2b5211
#
_cell.length_a   1.000
_cell.length_b   1.000
_cell.length_c   1.000
_cell.angle_alpha   90.00
_cell.angle_beta   90.00
_cell.angle_gamma   90.00
#
_symmetry.space_group_name_H-M   'P 1'
#
loop_
_entity.id
_entity.type
_entity.pdbx_description
1 polymer ?
#
loop_
_entity_poly.entity_id
_entity_poly.type
_entity_poly.pdbx_seq_one_letter_code
_entity_poly.pdbx_strand_id
1 'polypeptide(L)'
;MRLHHRTGYLAAILACAMPFAALADTTGERLQRGDAVVRSLNNGETQPTLERMRQEFPFLAEATEAYALGDVWSRPGLDNRTRQLAAVAAFAAIGERAFMRVHAGYALNIGVSEEELKEVVYMVTVPAGFPKAIAASQTLSELFAERRQAQP
;
A
#
# COMPACT_ATOMS: atom_id res chain seq x y z
N MET A 1 -30.88 -75.76 -14.60
CA MET A 1 -30.88 -74.54 -13.76
C MET A 1 -29.54 -73.85 -13.94
N ARG A 2 -29.48 -72.82 -14.84
CA ARG A 2 -28.22 -72.11 -15.21
C ARG A 2 -28.31 -70.68 -14.67
N LEU A 3 -27.45 -70.37 -13.69
CA LEU A 3 -27.26 -69.00 -13.18
C LEU A 3 -26.38 -68.21 -14.18
N HIS A 4 -26.92 -67.07 -14.69
CA HIS A 4 -26.15 -66.08 -15.43
C HIS A 4 -25.61 -65.04 -14.49
N HIS A 5 -24.29 -64.99 -14.33
CA HIS A 5 -23.61 -63.89 -13.66
C HIS A 5 -23.49 -62.69 -14.65
N ARG A 6 -24.14 -61.58 -14.33
CA ARG A 6 -23.96 -60.30 -15.00
C ARG A 6 -22.83 -59.54 -14.30
N THR A 7 -21.71 -59.48 -14.94
CA THR A 7 -20.55 -58.64 -14.51
C THR A 7 -20.82 -57.20 -14.95
N GLY A 8 -21.16 -56.32 -13.98
CA GLY A 8 -21.27 -54.87 -14.26
C GLY A 8 -19.92 -54.21 -14.21
N TYR A 9 -19.48 -53.62 -15.32
CA TYR A 9 -18.29 -52.77 -15.36
C TYR A 9 -18.65 -51.37 -14.87
N LEU A 10 -18.16 -50.99 -13.69
CA LEU A 10 -18.15 -49.58 -13.24
C LEU A 10 -17.02 -48.86 -13.98
N ALA A 11 -17.39 -48.00 -14.91
CA ALA A 11 -16.45 -47.06 -15.52
C ALA A 11 -16.19 -45.92 -14.52
N ALA A 12 -15.03 -45.90 -13.89
CA ALA A 12 -14.58 -44.77 -13.06
C ALA A 12 -14.16 -43.62 -13.99
N ILE A 13 -14.96 -42.56 -14.03
CA ILE A 13 -14.58 -41.31 -14.69
C ILE A 13 -13.58 -40.57 -13.78
N LEU A 14 -12.30 -40.65 -14.14
CA LEU A 14 -11.24 -39.90 -13.50
C LEU A 14 -11.33 -38.43 -13.98
N ALA A 15 -12.01 -37.57 -13.25
CA ALA A 15 -12.03 -36.13 -13.51
C ALA A 15 -10.62 -35.58 -13.23
N CYS A 16 -9.84 -35.34 -14.29
CA CYS A 16 -8.55 -34.66 -14.21
C CYS A 16 -8.83 -33.18 -13.87
N ALA A 17 -8.74 -32.83 -12.59
CA ALA A 17 -8.74 -31.44 -12.16
C ALA A 17 -7.41 -30.80 -12.63
N MET A 18 -7.45 -30.11 -13.77
CA MET A 18 -6.31 -29.29 -14.18
C MET A 18 -6.14 -28.17 -13.13
N PRO A 19 -4.91 -28.01 -12.59
CA PRO A 19 -4.65 -26.85 -11.74
C PRO A 19 -4.83 -25.60 -12.62
N PHE A 20 -5.76 -24.73 -12.23
CA PHE A 20 -5.83 -23.38 -12.75
C PHE A 20 -4.50 -22.71 -12.39
N ALA A 21 -3.54 -22.68 -13.30
CA ALA A 21 -2.36 -21.85 -13.15
C ALA A 21 -2.87 -20.40 -13.11
N ALA A 22 -2.82 -19.78 -11.95
CA ALA A 22 -3.06 -18.35 -11.83
C ALA A 22 -2.05 -17.67 -12.78
N LEU A 23 -2.55 -17.06 -13.86
CA LEU A 23 -1.71 -16.27 -14.74
C LEU A 23 -1.09 -15.17 -13.89
N ALA A 24 0.23 -14.98 -14.01
CA ALA A 24 0.89 -13.87 -13.34
C ALA A 24 0.31 -12.55 -13.87
N ASP A 25 0.05 -11.61 -12.96
CA ASP A 25 -0.46 -10.30 -13.35
C ASP A 25 0.47 -9.61 -14.35
N THR A 26 -0.11 -9.02 -15.37
CA THR A 26 0.63 -8.19 -16.33
C THR A 26 1.14 -6.91 -15.66
N THR A 27 2.21 -6.31 -16.18
CA THR A 27 2.69 -5.00 -15.71
C THR A 27 1.56 -3.95 -15.78
N GLY A 28 0.72 -3.97 -16.80
CA GLY A 28 -0.42 -3.07 -16.94
C GLY A 28 -1.43 -3.19 -15.79
N GLU A 29 -1.80 -4.41 -15.40
CA GLU A 29 -2.71 -4.64 -14.27
C GLU A 29 -2.10 -4.19 -12.94
N ARG A 30 -0.80 -4.40 -12.75
CA ARG A 30 -0.07 -3.95 -11.56
C ARG A 30 -0.04 -2.42 -11.47
N LEU A 31 0.23 -1.73 -12.59
CA LEU A 31 0.21 -0.27 -12.70
C LEU A 31 -1.19 0.29 -12.39
N GLN A 32 -2.25 -0.32 -12.93
CA GLN A 32 -3.63 0.09 -12.63
C GLN A 32 -3.96 -0.02 -11.15
N ARG A 33 -3.55 -1.10 -10.49
CA ARG A 33 -3.71 -1.23 -9.03
C ARG A 33 -2.92 -0.18 -8.27
N GLY A 34 -1.71 0.12 -8.70
CA GLY A 34 -0.87 1.16 -8.10
C GLY A 34 -1.48 2.55 -8.20
N ASP A 35 -1.99 2.92 -9.37
CA ASP A 35 -2.71 4.19 -9.58
C ASP A 35 -3.98 4.26 -8.70
N ALA A 36 -4.76 3.18 -8.65
CA ALA A 36 -5.94 3.11 -7.78
C ALA A 36 -5.60 3.31 -6.30
N VAL A 37 -4.49 2.74 -5.83
CA VAL A 37 -3.99 2.95 -4.46
C VAL A 37 -3.68 4.43 -4.23
N VAL A 38 -2.91 5.07 -5.10
CA VAL A 38 -2.55 6.50 -4.96
C VAL A 38 -3.79 7.37 -4.90
N ARG A 39 -4.72 7.19 -5.82
CA ARG A 39 -5.96 7.98 -5.87
C ARG A 39 -6.82 7.78 -4.62
N SER A 40 -6.91 6.56 -4.10
CA SER A 40 -7.65 6.28 -2.87
C SER A 40 -7.09 6.99 -1.64
N LEU A 41 -5.81 7.34 -1.65
CA LEU A 41 -5.10 8.02 -0.57
C LEU A 41 -5.00 9.54 -0.78
N ASN A 42 -5.14 10.00 -2.01
CA ASN A 42 -4.89 11.40 -2.40
C ASN A 42 -6.14 12.09 -2.96
N ASN A 43 -7.29 11.85 -2.38
CA ASN A 43 -8.57 12.48 -2.74
C ASN A 43 -8.95 12.34 -4.23
N GLY A 44 -8.58 11.23 -4.86
CA GLY A 44 -8.80 10.98 -6.29
C GLY A 44 -7.69 11.49 -7.22
N GLU A 45 -6.73 12.23 -6.68
CA GLU A 45 -5.66 12.84 -7.46
C GLU A 45 -4.40 11.96 -7.52
N THR A 46 -3.54 12.23 -8.53
CA THR A 46 -2.21 11.64 -8.62
C THR A 46 -1.24 12.30 -7.63
N GLN A 47 -0.04 11.73 -7.48
CA GLN A 47 0.97 12.28 -6.59
C GLN A 47 2.02 13.06 -7.42
N PRO A 48 2.23 14.39 -7.13
CA PRO A 48 3.10 15.23 -7.97
C PRO A 48 4.54 14.72 -8.12
N THR A 49 5.11 14.10 -7.09
CA THR A 49 6.46 13.52 -7.18
C THR A 49 6.48 12.32 -8.14
N LEU A 50 5.44 11.50 -8.13
CA LEU A 50 5.31 10.35 -9.03
C LEU A 50 5.14 10.81 -10.49
N GLU A 51 4.38 11.89 -10.73
CA GLU A 51 4.23 12.49 -12.05
C GLU A 51 5.58 12.95 -12.61
N ARG A 52 6.38 13.64 -11.80
CA ARG A 52 7.75 14.05 -12.22
C ARG A 52 8.63 12.84 -12.49
N MET A 53 8.57 11.81 -11.63
CA MET A 53 9.31 10.57 -11.84
C MET A 53 8.97 9.88 -13.16
N ARG A 54 7.70 9.87 -13.58
CA ARG A 54 7.30 9.30 -14.87
C ARG A 54 8.00 9.98 -16.05
N GLN A 55 8.23 11.28 -15.95
CA GLN A 55 8.89 12.08 -16.99
C GLN A 55 10.41 11.94 -16.99
N GLU A 56 11.02 11.97 -15.81
CA GLU A 56 12.47 12.06 -15.66
C GLU A 56 13.14 10.70 -15.42
N PHE A 57 12.46 9.80 -14.73
CA PHE A 57 12.94 8.48 -14.30
C PHE A 57 11.89 7.39 -14.55
N PRO A 58 11.48 7.14 -15.81
CA PRO A 58 10.32 6.28 -16.11
C PRO A 58 10.42 4.86 -15.55
N PHE A 59 11.61 4.25 -15.56
CA PHE A 59 11.84 2.94 -14.96
C PHE A 59 11.57 2.94 -13.44
N LEU A 60 12.04 3.98 -12.73
CA LEU A 60 11.82 4.08 -11.29
C LEU A 60 10.34 4.32 -10.96
N ALA A 61 9.65 5.12 -11.77
CA ALA A 61 8.22 5.35 -11.63
C ALA A 61 7.44 4.04 -11.83
N GLU A 62 7.69 3.30 -12.93
CA GLU A 62 7.06 2.01 -13.19
C GLU A 62 7.30 1.02 -12.06
N ALA A 63 8.54 0.88 -11.59
CA ALA A 63 8.87 -0.02 -10.49
C ALA A 63 8.14 0.38 -9.18
N THR A 64 8.03 1.68 -8.90
CA THR A 64 7.30 2.18 -7.73
C THR A 64 5.80 1.89 -7.85
N GLU A 65 5.20 2.16 -9.00
CA GLU A 65 3.77 1.98 -9.22
C GLU A 65 3.37 0.50 -9.31
N ALA A 66 4.10 -0.29 -10.08
CA ALA A 66 3.75 -1.69 -10.26
C ALA A 66 4.08 -2.52 -9.01
N TYR A 67 5.29 -2.41 -8.47
CA TYR A 67 5.71 -3.25 -7.35
C TYR A 67 5.27 -2.65 -6.00
N ALA A 68 5.75 -1.45 -5.65
CA ALA A 68 5.50 -0.95 -4.30
C ALA A 68 4.02 -0.66 -4.07
N LEU A 69 3.33 -0.03 -5.02
CA LEU A 69 1.92 0.31 -4.89
C LEU A 69 1.02 -0.84 -5.35
N GLY A 70 1.25 -1.38 -6.55
CA GLY A 70 0.40 -2.39 -7.16
C GLY A 70 0.51 -3.78 -6.53
N ASP A 71 1.69 -4.23 -6.12
CA ASP A 71 1.85 -5.57 -5.55
C ASP A 71 1.91 -5.57 -4.02
N VAL A 72 2.55 -4.57 -3.40
CA VAL A 72 2.76 -4.56 -1.94
C VAL A 72 1.64 -3.81 -1.24
N TRP A 73 1.37 -2.57 -1.66
CA TRP A 73 0.41 -1.71 -0.97
C TRP A 73 -1.04 -2.16 -1.17
N SER A 74 -1.38 -2.72 -2.32
CA SER A 74 -2.73 -3.22 -2.65
C SER A 74 -3.13 -4.52 -1.94
N ARG A 75 -2.22 -5.17 -1.20
CA ARG A 75 -2.50 -6.43 -0.50
C ARG A 75 -3.63 -6.25 0.52
N PRO A 76 -4.56 -7.23 0.66
CA PRO A 76 -5.73 -7.07 1.53
C PRO A 76 -5.44 -7.25 3.04
N GLY A 77 -4.22 -7.67 3.41
CA GLY A 77 -3.90 -8.06 4.80
C GLY A 77 -3.87 -6.91 5.81
N LEU A 78 -3.76 -5.66 5.37
CA LEU A 78 -3.86 -4.46 6.20
C LEU A 78 -4.71 -3.41 5.50
N ASP A 79 -5.49 -2.65 6.24
CA ASP A 79 -6.19 -1.48 5.72
C ASP A 79 -5.24 -0.29 5.45
N ASN A 80 -5.72 0.68 4.68
CA ASN A 80 -4.95 1.85 4.32
C ASN A 80 -4.53 2.69 5.52
N ARG A 81 -5.37 2.80 6.54
CA ARG A 81 -5.10 3.55 7.75
C ARG A 81 -3.90 2.97 8.50
N THR A 82 -3.93 1.68 8.76
CA THR A 82 -2.83 0.95 9.41
C THR A 82 -1.54 1.05 8.61
N ARG A 83 -1.61 0.92 7.27
CA ARG A 83 -0.44 1.07 6.40
C ARG A 83 0.16 2.46 6.48
N GLN A 84 -0.65 3.53 6.47
CA GLN A 84 -0.15 4.90 6.55
C GLN A 84 0.52 5.18 7.89
N LEU A 85 -0.08 4.77 9.01
CA LEU A 85 0.53 4.94 10.34
C LEU A 85 1.88 4.20 10.44
N ALA A 86 1.94 2.97 9.93
CA ALA A 86 3.18 2.18 9.88
C ALA A 86 4.25 2.84 8.99
N ALA A 87 3.88 3.37 7.82
CA ALA A 87 4.80 4.07 6.94
C ALA A 87 5.33 5.36 7.57
N VAL A 88 4.47 6.17 8.20
CA VAL A 88 4.87 7.37 8.94
C VAL A 88 5.88 7.02 10.02
N ALA A 89 5.62 5.98 10.83
CA ALA A 89 6.54 5.52 11.87
C ALA A 89 7.89 5.07 11.29
N ALA A 90 7.86 4.27 10.22
CA ALA A 90 9.07 3.75 9.59
C ALA A 90 9.93 4.87 8.99
N PHE A 91 9.34 5.79 8.21
CA PHE A 91 10.08 6.91 7.62
C PHE A 91 10.58 7.91 8.68
N ALA A 92 9.82 8.14 9.74
CA ALA A 92 10.26 8.93 10.88
C ALA A 92 11.50 8.30 11.55
N ALA A 93 11.46 6.99 11.80
CA ALA A 93 12.55 6.26 12.46
C ALA A 93 13.86 6.27 11.65
N ILE A 94 13.79 6.14 10.32
CA ILE A 94 14.99 6.22 9.46
C ILE A 94 15.39 7.66 9.12
N GLY A 95 14.52 8.65 9.37
CA GLY A 95 14.80 10.07 9.14
C GLY A 95 14.46 10.57 7.73
N GLU A 96 13.64 9.83 6.98
CA GLU A 96 13.19 10.20 5.63
C GLU A 96 11.99 11.14 5.68
N ARG A 97 12.24 12.40 6.02
CA ARG A 97 11.22 13.43 6.28
C ARG A 97 10.28 13.67 5.09
N ALA A 98 10.80 13.65 3.87
CA ALA A 98 10.01 13.89 2.66
C ALA A 98 8.95 12.80 2.46
N PHE A 99 9.34 11.53 2.55
CA PHE A 99 8.40 10.41 2.44
C PHE A 99 7.45 10.35 3.65
N MET A 100 7.95 10.57 4.86
CA MET A 100 7.11 10.70 6.05
C MET A 100 6.00 11.72 5.84
N ARG A 101 6.33 12.92 5.31
CA ARG A 101 5.35 13.97 5.04
C ARG A 101 4.28 13.54 4.04
N VAL A 102 4.65 12.86 2.93
CA VAL A 102 3.70 12.35 1.94
C VAL A 102 2.72 11.37 2.60
N HIS A 103 3.24 10.41 3.35
CA HIS A 103 2.41 9.40 4.02
C HIS A 103 1.55 9.99 5.15
N ALA A 104 2.04 10.98 5.89
CA ALA A 104 1.23 11.72 6.86
C ALA A 104 0.10 12.51 6.17
N GLY A 105 0.35 13.11 5.01
CA GLY A 105 -0.66 13.75 4.18
C GLY A 105 -1.76 12.78 3.74
N TYR A 106 -1.38 11.60 3.26
CA TYR A 106 -2.31 10.53 2.91
C TYR A 106 -3.12 10.05 4.12
N ALA A 107 -2.46 9.88 5.28
CA ALA A 107 -3.13 9.51 6.52
C ALA A 107 -4.25 10.51 6.87
N LEU A 108 -3.95 11.81 6.83
CA LEU A 108 -4.93 12.87 7.08
C LEU A 108 -6.07 12.85 6.06
N ASN A 109 -5.78 12.59 4.76
CA ASN A 109 -6.80 12.53 3.70
C ASN A 109 -7.83 11.42 3.94
N ILE A 110 -7.41 10.30 4.54
CA ILE A 110 -8.27 9.15 4.82
C ILE A 110 -8.81 9.14 6.27
N GLY A 111 -8.73 10.26 6.98
CA GLY A 111 -9.36 10.46 8.28
C GLY A 111 -8.54 10.07 9.51
N VAL A 112 -7.22 9.86 9.38
CA VAL A 112 -6.33 9.81 10.54
C VAL A 112 -6.22 11.22 11.11
N SER A 113 -6.33 11.37 12.42
CA SER A 113 -6.25 12.66 13.11
C SER A 113 -4.81 13.15 13.31
N GLU A 114 -4.64 14.46 13.52
CA GLU A 114 -3.36 15.03 13.89
C GLU A 114 -2.83 14.42 15.21
N GLU A 115 -3.73 14.12 16.17
CA GLU A 115 -3.35 13.52 17.45
C GLU A 115 -2.78 12.11 17.27
N GLU A 116 -3.37 11.30 16.43
CA GLU A 116 -2.84 9.95 16.14
C GLU A 116 -1.46 9.99 15.48
N LEU A 117 -1.23 10.97 14.61
CA LEU A 117 0.10 11.18 14.02
C LEU A 117 1.13 11.63 15.06
N LYS A 118 0.73 12.45 16.04
CA LYS A 118 1.59 12.83 17.18
C LYS A 118 1.95 11.62 18.03
N GLU A 119 0.97 10.74 18.33
CA GLU A 119 1.22 9.51 19.09
C GLU A 119 2.21 8.59 18.37
N VAL A 120 2.13 8.48 17.03
CA VAL A 120 3.12 7.75 16.23
C VAL A 120 4.52 8.34 16.43
N VAL A 121 4.66 9.67 16.40
CA VAL A 121 5.96 10.34 16.61
C VAL A 121 6.47 10.14 18.04
N TYR A 122 5.60 10.18 19.05
CA TYR A 122 6.00 9.88 20.43
C TYR A 122 6.55 8.44 20.54
N MET A 123 5.88 7.47 19.92
CA MET A 123 6.34 6.09 19.91
C MET A 123 7.72 5.93 19.24
N VAL A 124 8.05 6.72 18.21
CA VAL A 124 9.34 6.68 17.51
C VAL A 124 10.53 6.97 18.44
N THR A 125 10.33 7.67 19.57
CA THR A 125 11.38 7.91 20.55
C THR A 125 11.99 6.62 21.10
N VAL A 126 11.20 5.53 21.16
CA VAL A 126 11.62 4.25 21.72
C VAL A 126 12.60 3.51 20.80
N PRO A 127 12.26 3.20 19.53
CA PRO A 127 13.17 2.48 18.64
C PRO A 127 14.26 3.36 18.00
N ALA A 128 14.05 4.69 17.83
CA ALA A 128 14.93 5.54 17.02
C ALA A 128 15.48 6.76 17.77
N GLY A 129 15.02 7.00 18.99
CA GLY A 129 15.51 8.07 19.86
C GLY A 129 14.92 9.46 19.55
N PHE A 130 15.13 10.38 20.49
CA PHE A 130 14.60 11.73 20.45
C PHE A 130 14.98 12.55 19.21
N PRO A 131 16.22 12.50 18.69
CA PRO A 131 16.56 13.31 17.50
C PRO A 131 15.67 13.01 16.30
N LYS A 132 15.33 11.74 16.05
CA LYS A 132 14.42 11.34 14.96
C LYS A 132 12.99 11.78 15.22
N ALA A 133 12.49 11.61 16.44
CA ALA A 133 11.16 12.05 16.82
C ALA A 133 11.01 13.58 16.76
N ILE A 134 12.03 14.34 17.17
CA ILE A 134 12.03 15.81 17.05
C ILE A 134 11.98 16.24 15.58
N ALA A 135 12.82 15.67 14.72
CA ALA A 135 12.79 15.96 13.29
C ALA A 135 11.43 15.61 12.65
N ALA A 136 10.83 14.49 13.06
CA ALA A 136 9.50 14.08 12.61
C ALA A 136 8.41 15.05 13.10
N SER A 137 8.45 15.49 14.37
CA SER A 137 7.49 16.44 14.92
C SER A 137 7.50 17.78 14.19
N GLN A 138 8.68 18.28 13.80
CA GLN A 138 8.81 19.49 12.98
C GLN A 138 8.13 19.33 11.63
N THR A 139 8.36 18.18 10.96
CA THR A 139 7.72 17.87 9.66
C THR A 139 6.19 17.83 9.77
N LEU A 140 5.64 17.23 10.84
CA LEU A 140 4.19 17.22 11.07
C LEU A 140 3.66 18.62 11.37
N SER A 141 4.37 19.42 12.18
CA SER A 141 3.95 20.79 12.49
C SER A 141 3.84 21.66 11.25
N GLU A 142 4.80 21.55 10.33
CA GLU A 142 4.77 22.23 9.03
C GLU A 142 3.54 21.77 8.20
N LEU A 143 3.33 20.46 8.06
CA LEU A 143 2.20 19.90 7.33
C LEU A 143 0.84 20.35 7.92
N PHE A 144 0.69 20.32 9.24
CA PHE A 144 -0.54 20.73 9.91
C PHE A 144 -0.82 22.22 9.71
N ALA A 145 0.21 23.07 9.81
CA ALA A 145 0.08 24.51 9.59
C ALA A 145 -0.39 24.82 8.16
N GLU A 146 0.21 24.18 7.16
CA GLU A 146 -0.19 24.35 5.74
C GLU A 146 -1.63 23.92 5.51
N ARG A 147 -2.04 22.77 6.06
CA ARG A 147 -3.43 22.30 5.90
C ARG A 147 -4.45 23.22 6.54
N ARG A 148 -4.15 23.81 7.70
CA ARG A 148 -5.03 24.84 8.32
C ARG A 148 -5.13 26.10 7.47
N GLN A 149 -4.06 26.51 6.80
CA GLN A 149 -4.07 27.68 5.91
C GLN A 149 -4.84 27.42 4.59
N ALA A 150 -4.89 26.17 4.14
CA ALA A 150 -5.61 25.80 2.93
C ALA A 150 -7.14 25.55 3.14
N GLN A 151 -7.61 25.56 4.40
CA GLN A 151 -9.03 25.50 4.74
C GLN A 151 -9.60 26.91 4.69
N PRO A 152 -10.69 27.15 3.91
CA PRO A 152 -11.31 28.46 3.79
C PRO A 152 -11.97 28.92 5.09
#